data_28cab2d618f0f1bdb194419c39dce35a
#
_entry.id   28cab2d618f0f1bdb194419c39dce35a
#
_cell.length_a   1.000
_cell.length_b   1.000
_cell.length_c   1.000
_cell.angle_alpha   90.00
_cell.angle_beta   90.00
_cell.angle_gamma   90.00
#
_symmetry.space_group_name_H-M   'P 1'
#
loop_
_entity.id
_entity.type
_entity.pdbx_description
1 polymer ?
#
loop_
_entity_poly.entity_id
_entity_poly.type
_entity_poly.pdbx_seq_one_letter_code
_entity_poly.pdbx_strand_id
1 'polypeptide(L)' 'MVAAAGVWKKKRDDLKKKRNSLFETYTKDPQNFHLAREIKDLDDEIADCTIHVEQERRAEQRASSPAAKLVTTPK' A
#
# COMPACT_ATOMS: atom_id res chain seq x y z
N MET A 1 7.06 -1.34 18.84
CA MET A 1 6.84 -2.38 18.19
C MET A 1 6.90 -2.41 16.74
N VAL A 2 7.82 -3.12 16.36
CA VAL A 2 8.14 -3.25 14.97
C VAL A 2 7.05 -3.96 14.18
N ALA A 3 6.31 -4.75 14.87
CA ALA A 3 5.30 -5.55 14.21
C ALA A 3 4.27 -4.70 13.48
N ALA A 4 4.03 -3.52 13.99
CA ALA A 4 3.00 -2.68 13.39
C ALA A 4 3.38 -2.25 11.98
N ALA A 5 4.64 -1.96 11.76
CA ALA A 5 5.07 -1.53 10.44
C ALA A 5 4.94 -2.66 9.43
N GLY A 6 5.21 -3.89 9.86
CA GLY A 6 5.12 -5.01 8.96
C GLY A 6 3.69 -5.36 8.59
N VAL A 7 2.74 -5.01 9.45
CA VAL A 7 1.35 -5.34 9.20
C VAL A 7 0.84 -4.68 7.93
N TRP A 8 1.08 -3.40 7.77
CA TRP A 8 0.58 -2.70 6.60
C TRP A 8 1.25 -3.17 5.33
N LYS A 9 2.54 -3.43 5.39
CA LYS A 9 3.25 -3.90 4.22
C LYS A 9 2.76 -5.28 3.81
N LYS A 10 2.56 -6.16 4.78
CA LYS A 10 2.08 -7.49 4.49
C LYS A 10 0.67 -7.44 3.92
N LYS A 11 -0.17 -6.60 4.50
CA LYS A 11 -1.53 -6.46 4.01
C LYS A 11 -1.54 -5.98 2.58
N ARG A 12 -0.69 -5.01 2.27
CA ARG A 12 -0.59 -4.51 0.90
C ARG A 12 -0.17 -5.62 -0.06
N ASP A 13 0.83 -6.42 0.34
CA ASP A 13 1.31 -7.49 -0.52
C ASP A 13 0.23 -8.54 -0.75
N ASP A 14 -0.52 -8.88 0.29
CA ASP A 14 -1.60 -9.83 0.15
C ASP A 14 -2.68 -9.32 -0.79
N LEU A 15 -3.01 -8.04 -0.67
CA LEU A 15 -4.01 -7.44 -1.54
C LEU A 15 -3.52 -7.42 -2.99
N LYS A 16 -2.24 -7.17 -3.19
CA LYS A 16 -1.69 -7.19 -4.54
C LYS A 16 -1.79 -8.56 -5.16
N LYS A 17 -1.51 -9.59 -4.40
CA LYS A 17 -1.63 -10.95 -4.92
C LYS A 17 -3.07 -11.24 -5.31
N LYS A 18 -4.00 -10.87 -4.48
CA LYS A 18 -5.40 -11.08 -4.77
C LYS A 18 -5.82 -10.33 -6.02
N ARG A 19 -5.37 -9.08 -6.10
CA ARG A 19 -5.69 -8.28 -7.26
C ARG A 19 -5.14 -8.89 -8.55
N ASN A 20 -3.92 -9.40 -8.50
CA ASN A 20 -3.32 -9.99 -9.68
C ASN A 20 -4.10 -11.24 -10.14
N SER A 21 -4.53 -12.04 -9.19
CA SER A 21 -5.33 -13.21 -9.51
C SER A 21 -6.64 -12.80 -10.18
N LEU A 22 -7.30 -11.81 -9.62
CA LEU A 22 -8.55 -11.34 -10.20
C LEU A 22 -8.32 -10.73 -11.57
N PHE A 23 -7.22 -10.04 -11.73
CA PHE A 23 -6.93 -9.42 -13.01
C PHE A 23 -6.72 -10.46 -14.09
N GLU A 24 -6.05 -11.55 -13.76
CA GLU A 24 -5.88 -12.63 -14.71
C GLU A 24 -7.22 -13.20 -15.14
N THR A 25 -8.09 -13.43 -14.18
CA THR A 25 -9.41 -13.93 -14.50
C THR A 25 -10.18 -12.92 -15.32
N TYR A 26 -10.01 -11.64 -15.00
CA TYR A 26 -10.70 -10.59 -15.73
C TYR A 26 -10.25 -10.53 -17.19
N THR A 27 -8.97 -10.74 -17.46
CA THR A 27 -8.49 -10.69 -18.84
C THR A 27 -9.12 -11.81 -19.66
N LYS A 28 -9.47 -12.91 -19.02
CA LYS A 28 -10.13 -13.98 -19.73
C LYS A 28 -11.63 -13.75 -19.88
N ASP A 29 -12.19 -12.90 -19.04
CA ASP A 29 -13.60 -12.61 -19.06
C ASP A 29 -13.81 -11.10 -18.88
N PRO A 30 -13.47 -10.31 -19.88
CA PRO A 30 -13.50 -8.85 -19.71
C PRO A 30 -14.89 -8.28 -19.57
N GLN A 31 -15.90 -9.05 -19.82
CA GLN A 31 -17.27 -8.57 -19.65
C GLN A 31 -17.78 -8.76 -18.24
N ASN A 32 -17.00 -9.38 -17.40
CA ASN A 32 -17.43 -9.61 -16.04
C ASN A 32 -17.20 -8.37 -15.19
N PHE A 33 -18.25 -7.58 -15.05
CA PHE A 33 -18.15 -6.32 -14.32
C PHE A 33 -17.90 -6.53 -12.84
N HIS A 34 -18.29 -7.67 -12.32
CA HIS A 34 -18.01 -8.01 -10.94
C HIS A 34 -16.51 -8.02 -10.68
N LEU A 35 -15.77 -8.65 -11.57
CA LEU A 35 -14.32 -8.70 -11.42
C LEU A 35 -13.69 -7.32 -11.53
N ALA A 36 -14.18 -6.54 -12.48
CA ALA A 36 -13.65 -5.19 -12.63
C ALA A 36 -13.85 -4.37 -11.37
N ARG A 37 -15.01 -4.54 -10.75
CA ARG A 37 -15.32 -3.79 -9.55
C ARG A 37 -14.46 -4.25 -8.38
N GLU A 38 -14.27 -5.56 -8.26
CA GLU A 38 -13.44 -6.08 -7.19
C GLU A 38 -12.00 -5.63 -7.34
N ILE A 39 -11.51 -5.62 -8.56
CA ILE A 39 -10.15 -5.16 -8.81
C ILE A 39 -10.01 -3.71 -8.40
N LYS A 40 -10.98 -2.89 -8.74
CA LYS A 40 -10.94 -1.50 -8.36
C LYS A 40 -10.97 -1.32 -6.86
N ASP A 41 -11.80 -2.09 -6.17
CA ASP A 41 -11.85 -2.01 -4.73
C ASP A 41 -10.51 -2.40 -4.11
N LEU A 42 -9.89 -3.45 -4.65
CA LEU A 42 -8.58 -3.86 -4.16
C LEU A 42 -7.53 -2.80 -4.44
N ASP A 43 -7.59 -2.17 -5.60
CA ASP A 43 -6.65 -1.09 -5.91
C ASP A 43 -6.79 0.04 -4.91
N ASP A 44 -8.01 0.39 -4.54
CA ASP A 44 -8.23 1.44 -3.56
C ASP A 44 -7.65 1.05 -2.21
N GLU A 45 -7.84 -0.20 -1.80
CA GLU A 45 -7.27 -0.66 -0.55
C GLU A 45 -5.77 -0.72 -0.59
N ILE A 46 -5.20 -1.11 -1.72
CA ILE A 46 -3.75 -1.14 -1.88
C ILE A 46 -3.20 0.27 -1.75
N ALA A 47 -3.84 1.23 -2.37
CA ALA A 47 -3.41 2.61 -2.28
C ALA A 47 -3.46 3.10 -0.84
N ASP A 48 -4.50 2.73 -0.12
CA ASP A 48 -4.64 3.13 1.27
C ASP A 48 -3.51 2.52 2.11
N CYS A 49 -3.25 1.24 1.91
CA CYS A 49 -2.18 0.58 2.63
C CYS A 49 -0.82 1.20 2.29
N THR A 50 -0.64 1.59 1.04
CA THR A 50 0.62 2.23 0.64
C THR A 50 0.82 3.54 1.38
N ILE A 51 -0.25 4.29 1.55
CA ILE A 51 -0.16 5.54 2.30
C ILE A 51 0.27 5.26 3.74
N HIS A 52 -0.32 4.25 4.35
CA HIS A 52 0.05 3.89 5.72
C HIS A 52 1.50 3.45 5.81
N VAL A 53 1.96 2.66 4.86
CA VAL A 53 3.34 2.21 4.85
C VAL A 53 4.28 3.40 4.75
N GLU A 54 3.95 4.34 3.89
CA GLU A 54 4.78 5.52 3.74
C GLU A 54 4.80 6.39 4.98
N GLN A 55 3.65 6.51 5.63
CA GLN A 55 3.58 7.30 6.85
C GLN A 55 4.44 6.69 7.95
N GLU A 56 4.38 5.38 8.08
CA GLU A 56 5.19 4.71 9.08
C GLU A 56 6.67 4.85 8.75
N ARG A 57 7.00 4.75 7.48
CA ARG A 57 8.38 4.90 7.06
C ARG A 57 8.93 6.28 7.38
N ARG A 58 8.12 7.30 7.12
CA ARG A 58 8.53 8.66 7.43
C ARG A 58 8.69 8.88 8.93
N ALA A 59 7.79 8.29 9.70
CA ALA A 59 7.87 8.40 11.15
C ALA A 59 9.14 7.76 11.66
N GLU A 60 9.51 6.61 11.11
CA GLU A 60 10.73 5.94 11.51
C GLU A 60 11.95 6.76 11.17
N GLN A 61 11.97 7.31 9.97
CA GLN A 61 13.09 8.13 9.56
C GLN A 61 13.23 9.36 10.43
N ARG A 62 12.10 9.96 10.75
CA ARG A 62 12.11 11.13 11.59
C ARG A 62 12.64 10.83 12.97
N ALA A 63 12.27 9.68 13.50
CA ALA A 63 12.68 9.30 14.84
C ALA A 63 14.14 8.93 14.90
N SER A 64 14.65 8.31 13.84
CA SER A 64 16.03 7.84 13.87
C SER A 64 17.04 8.85 13.38
N SER A 65 16.61 9.96 12.82
CA SER A 65 17.55 10.92 12.26
C SER A 65 17.17 12.34 12.61
N PRO A 66 17.49 12.78 13.78
CA PRO A 66 17.14 14.14 14.19
C PRO A 66 17.79 15.20 13.33
N ALA A 67 18.92 14.91 12.76
CA ALA A 67 19.58 15.86 11.90
C ALA A 67 18.75 16.19 10.68
N ALA A 68 18.00 15.26 10.23
CA ALA A 68 17.17 15.46 9.07
C ALA A 68 16.14 16.56 9.30
N LYS A 69 15.75 16.73 10.53
CA LYS A 69 14.79 17.77 10.82
C LYS A 69 15.32 19.15 10.48
N LEU A 70 16.55 19.36 10.79
CA LEU A 70 17.15 20.65 10.52
C LEU A 70 17.21 20.93 9.04
N VAL A 71 17.50 19.89 8.31
CA VAL A 71 17.65 20.07 6.88
C VAL A 71 16.34 20.40 6.23
N THR A 72 15.32 19.82 6.72
CA THR A 72 14.03 20.05 6.10
C THR A 72 13.50 21.40 6.32
N THR A 73 14.00 22.10 7.26
CA THR A 73 13.45 23.37 7.49
C THR A 73 13.37 24.24 6.31
N PRO A 74 14.34 24.29 5.53
CA PRO A 74 14.22 25.25 4.44
C PRO A 74 13.10 24.93 3.59
N LYS A 75 12.49 25.15 3.60
CA LYS A 75 11.65 25.05 2.71
C LYS A 75 10.76 25.12 2.91
#